data_d7e389108c750a3260b991ed0856e633
#
_entry.id   d7e389108c750a3260b991ed0856e633
#
_cell.length_a   1.000
_cell.length_b   1.000
_cell.length_c   1.000
_cell.angle_alpha   90.00
_cell.angle_beta   90.00
_cell.angle_gamma   90.00
#
_symmetry.space_group_name_H-M   'P 1'
#
loop_
_entity.id
_entity.type
_entity.pdbx_description
1 polymer ?
#
loop_
_entity_poly.entity_id
_entity_poly.type
_entity_poly.pdbx_seq_one_letter_code
_entity_poly.pdbx_strand_id
1 'polypeptide(L)'
;NQFIPAMNYTLTYDNARMRRRHQLWWETSFTSAGNVTSLIYAAFGKGLNEKDKKLLNSPYAQFLKMTSEIRATLKIANKHYLATRFMGGVLWSYGNQTVPPYSEQFYIGGANSIRAFTVRSLGPGTYNPGSNAKYGYLDQTGDVKFEANVEYRFPLFGDFYGATFLDAGNVWLLRKDKNRPGGQLTLRNLGNSIALGTGAGIRYDLTFLVIRLDLGVALHAPYDTGKRGYYNIPKFKDGLGLHFAIGYPF
;
A
#
# COMPACT_ATOMS: atom_id res chain seq x y z
N ASN A 1 0.24 -23.58 6.31
CA ASN A 1 -0.55 -22.89 7.33
C ASN A 1 0.38 -22.43 8.44
N GLN A 2 0.18 -21.20 8.93
CA GLN A 2 0.94 -20.61 10.05
C GLN A 2 -0.04 -20.11 11.10
N PHE A 3 0.32 -20.25 12.37
CA PHE A 3 -0.40 -19.59 13.45
C PHE A 3 0.11 -18.17 13.63
N ILE A 4 -0.78 -17.19 13.79
CA ILE A 4 -0.44 -15.77 13.98
C ILE A 4 -1.08 -15.27 15.28
N PRO A 5 -0.57 -15.66 16.45
CA PRO A 5 -1.03 -15.10 17.72
C PRO A 5 -0.47 -13.68 17.84
N ALA A 6 -1.32 -12.69 17.67
CA ALA A 6 -0.92 -11.30 17.62
C ALA A 6 -1.64 -10.41 18.63
N MET A 7 -0.94 -9.38 19.09
CA MET A 7 -1.49 -8.24 19.83
C MET A 7 -1.42 -7.03 18.91
N ASN A 8 -2.50 -6.29 18.81
CA ASN A 8 -2.58 -5.07 18.02
C ASN A 8 -2.95 -3.89 18.90
N TYR A 9 -2.23 -2.78 18.72
CA TYR A 9 -2.51 -1.49 19.33
C TYR A 9 -2.70 -0.46 18.23
N THR A 10 -3.83 0.24 18.23
CA THR A 10 -4.14 1.28 17.23
C THR A 10 -4.42 2.60 17.94
N LEU A 11 -3.74 3.65 17.48
CA LEU A 11 -3.97 5.03 17.87
C LEU A 11 -4.61 5.76 16.70
N THR A 12 -5.79 6.35 16.92
CA THR A 12 -6.49 7.12 15.89
C THR A 12 -6.75 8.54 16.39
N TYR A 13 -6.41 9.52 15.57
CA TYR A 13 -6.78 10.91 15.76
C TYR A 13 -7.70 11.35 14.61
N ASP A 14 -8.86 11.92 14.95
CA ASP A 14 -9.82 12.42 13.96
C ASP A 14 -10.40 13.76 14.45
N ASN A 15 -10.22 14.82 13.67
CA ASN A 15 -10.77 16.14 13.97
C ASN A 15 -12.09 16.45 13.24
N ALA A 16 -12.69 15.49 12.53
CA ALA A 16 -13.93 15.71 11.76
C ALA A 16 -15.07 16.20 12.65
N ARG A 17 -15.14 15.75 13.91
CA ARG A 17 -16.15 16.17 14.89
C ARG A 17 -16.04 17.65 15.31
N MET A 18 -14.88 18.28 15.09
CA MET A 18 -14.63 19.67 15.50
C MET A 18 -15.20 20.71 14.51
N ARG A 19 -15.93 20.30 13.46
CA ARG A 19 -16.50 21.16 12.39
C ARG A 19 -15.50 22.14 11.77
N ARG A 20 -14.22 21.75 11.74
CA ARG A 20 -13.17 22.59 11.16
C ARG A 20 -13.27 22.64 9.64
N ARG A 21 -12.81 23.75 9.06
CA ARG A 21 -12.71 23.93 7.60
C ARG A 21 -11.81 22.87 6.94
N HIS A 22 -10.83 22.37 7.70
CA HIS A 22 -9.86 21.37 7.27
C HIS A 22 -10.01 20.14 8.14
N GLN A 23 -10.13 18.98 7.50
CA GLN A 23 -10.23 17.69 8.18
C GLN A 23 -8.86 17.01 8.18
N LEU A 24 -8.47 16.45 9.31
CA LEU A 24 -7.28 15.66 9.49
C LEU A 24 -7.64 14.38 10.22
N TRP A 25 -7.29 13.27 9.63
CA TRP A 25 -7.36 11.95 10.22
C TRP A 25 -5.97 11.32 10.21
N TRP A 26 -5.57 10.73 11.31
CA TRP A 26 -4.30 10.03 11.45
C TRP A 26 -4.52 8.76 12.24
N GLU A 27 -3.99 7.64 11.72
CA GLU A 27 -4.01 6.36 12.40
C GLU A 27 -2.63 5.73 12.36
N THR A 28 -2.20 5.20 13.50
CA THR A 28 -1.00 4.38 13.59
C THR A 28 -1.35 3.08 14.30
N SER A 29 -1.06 1.96 13.65
CA SER A 29 -1.24 0.63 14.21
C SER A 29 0.10 -0.05 14.41
N PHE A 30 0.25 -0.70 15.55
CA PHE A 30 1.40 -1.50 15.92
C PHE A 30 0.95 -2.92 16.25
N THR A 31 1.47 -3.91 15.51
CA THR A 31 1.15 -5.32 15.69
C THR A 31 2.40 -6.08 16.11
N SER A 32 2.29 -6.84 17.20
CA SER A 32 3.32 -7.73 17.72
C SER A 32 2.80 -9.16 17.67
N ALA A 33 3.37 -10.01 16.82
CA ALA A 33 2.95 -11.39 16.65
C ALA A 33 4.00 -12.38 17.13
N GLY A 34 3.55 -13.46 17.78
CA GLY A 34 4.37 -14.58 18.23
C GLY A 34 5.33 -14.30 19.39
N ASN A 35 5.44 -13.05 19.86
CA ASN A 35 6.40 -12.67 20.90
C ASN A 35 6.04 -13.23 22.26
N VAL A 36 4.76 -13.13 22.64
CA VAL A 36 4.28 -13.73 23.90
C VAL A 36 4.46 -15.25 23.88
N THR A 37 4.15 -15.89 22.77
CA THR A 37 4.37 -17.33 22.56
C THR A 37 5.85 -17.69 22.70
N SER A 38 6.75 -16.91 22.11
CA SER A 38 8.20 -17.12 22.24
C SER A 38 8.70 -16.95 23.69
N LEU A 39 8.16 -16.00 24.45
CA LEU A 39 8.48 -15.80 25.85
C LEU A 39 8.01 -16.99 26.71
N ILE A 40 6.82 -17.52 26.45
CA ILE A 40 6.33 -18.73 27.12
C ILE A 40 7.28 -19.90 26.84
N TYR A 41 7.66 -20.14 25.59
CA TYR A 41 8.62 -21.18 25.25
C TYR A 41 9.98 -21.00 25.92
N ALA A 42 10.44 -19.74 26.07
CA ALA A 42 11.67 -19.43 26.78
C ALA A 42 11.59 -19.78 28.29
N ALA A 43 10.44 -19.53 28.92
CA ALA A 43 10.20 -19.95 30.31
C ALA A 43 10.23 -21.47 30.49
N PHE A 44 9.94 -22.24 29.45
CA PHE A 44 10.06 -23.72 29.43
C PHE A 44 11.41 -24.19 28.91
N GLY A 45 12.46 -23.37 28.86
CA GLY A 45 13.83 -23.74 28.55
C GLY A 45 14.18 -23.76 27.05
N LYS A 46 13.29 -23.34 26.15
CA LYS A 46 13.60 -23.21 24.72
C LYS A 46 14.17 -21.83 24.41
N GLY A 47 15.29 -21.76 23.70
CA GLY A 47 15.95 -20.50 23.35
C GLY A 47 15.04 -19.54 22.57
N LEU A 48 15.13 -18.23 22.82
CA LEU A 48 14.36 -17.21 22.08
C LEU A 48 14.66 -17.25 20.56
N ASN A 49 15.91 -17.52 20.19
CA ASN A 49 16.38 -17.59 18.81
C ASN A 49 16.24 -18.99 18.16
N GLU A 50 15.74 -19.96 18.91
CA GLU A 50 15.48 -21.31 18.38
C GLU A 50 14.36 -21.22 17.34
N LYS A 51 14.62 -21.81 16.16
CA LYS A 51 13.70 -21.83 15.02
C LYS A 51 12.77 -23.04 15.06
N ASP A 52 11.74 -22.99 14.20
CA ASP A 52 10.81 -24.09 13.97
C ASP A 52 10.00 -24.54 15.20
N LYS A 53 9.82 -23.61 16.16
CA LYS A 53 8.88 -23.82 17.27
C LYS A 53 7.45 -23.89 16.73
N LYS A 54 6.69 -24.87 17.21
CA LYS A 54 5.32 -25.11 16.78
C LYS A 54 4.33 -24.87 17.91
N LEU A 55 3.21 -24.25 17.61
CA LEU A 55 2.04 -24.15 18.47
C LEU A 55 0.94 -25.03 17.87
N LEU A 56 0.38 -25.98 18.63
CA LEU A 56 -0.61 -26.94 18.14
C LEU A 56 -0.20 -27.62 16.82
N ASN A 57 1.02 -28.13 16.76
CA ASN A 57 1.64 -28.80 15.59
C ASN A 57 1.86 -27.89 14.34
N SER A 58 1.54 -26.59 14.41
CA SER A 58 1.76 -25.65 13.32
C SER A 58 2.82 -24.63 13.68
N PRO A 59 3.72 -24.25 12.76
CA PRO A 59 4.69 -23.20 13.01
C PRO A 59 3.94 -21.87 13.24
N TYR A 60 4.42 -21.06 14.18
CA TYR A 60 3.85 -19.74 14.39
C TYR A 60 4.76 -18.64 13.83
N ALA A 61 4.13 -17.60 13.30
CA ALA A 61 4.84 -16.44 12.81
C ALA A 61 5.28 -15.54 13.97
N GLN A 62 6.48 -14.95 13.85
CA GLN A 62 7.01 -13.99 14.79
C GLN A 62 7.47 -12.75 14.04
N PHE A 63 6.77 -11.63 14.29
CA PHE A 63 7.06 -10.36 13.61
C PHE A 63 6.59 -9.14 14.41
N LEU A 64 7.13 -8.00 14.03
CA LEU A 64 6.60 -6.68 14.36
C LEU A 64 6.14 -6.01 13.06
N LYS A 65 4.94 -5.41 13.11
CA LYS A 65 4.39 -4.64 12.00
C LYS A 65 3.92 -3.28 12.51
N MET A 66 4.33 -2.25 11.81
CA MET A 66 3.87 -0.89 12.08
C MET A 66 3.28 -0.32 10.80
N THR A 67 2.12 0.30 10.88
CA THR A 67 1.51 1.07 9.80
C THR A 67 1.13 2.44 10.30
N SER A 68 1.32 3.45 9.48
CA SER A 68 0.84 4.80 9.77
C SER A 68 0.20 5.39 8.53
N GLU A 69 -0.97 5.96 8.69
CA GLU A 69 -1.71 6.60 7.60
C GLU A 69 -2.22 7.97 8.07
N ILE A 70 -1.97 8.98 7.24
CA ILE A 70 -2.44 10.35 7.46
C ILE A 70 -3.31 10.73 6.26
N ARG A 71 -4.52 11.21 6.52
CA ARG A 71 -5.42 11.78 5.51
C ARG A 71 -5.75 13.21 5.89
N ALA A 72 -5.64 14.11 4.93
CA ALA A 72 -6.06 15.48 5.12
C ALA A 72 -6.96 15.94 3.97
N THR A 73 -8.08 16.56 4.31
CA THR A 73 -8.99 17.19 3.34
C THR A 73 -9.06 18.68 3.62
N LEU A 74 -8.54 19.47 2.68
CA LEU A 74 -8.49 20.91 2.76
C LEU A 74 -9.59 21.50 1.88
N LYS A 75 -10.49 22.29 2.46
CA LYS A 75 -11.45 23.07 1.69
C LYS A 75 -10.77 24.32 1.16
N ILE A 76 -10.50 24.38 -0.15
CA ILE A 76 -9.82 25.48 -0.81
C ILE A 76 -10.83 26.60 -1.11
N ALA A 77 -11.97 26.25 -1.71
CA ALA A 77 -13.04 27.18 -2.06
C ALA A 77 -14.42 26.52 -1.83
N ASN A 78 -15.49 27.18 -2.22
CA ASN A 78 -16.81 26.57 -2.12
C ASN A 78 -16.91 25.35 -3.03
N LYS A 79 -17.20 24.17 -2.45
CA LYS A 79 -17.24 22.86 -3.12
C LYS A 79 -15.92 22.42 -3.80
N HIS A 80 -14.78 23.06 -3.48
CA HIS A 80 -13.45 22.70 -3.96
C HIS A 80 -12.62 22.14 -2.80
N TYR A 81 -12.08 20.94 -2.96
CA TYR A 81 -11.35 20.22 -1.93
C TYR A 81 -10.03 19.67 -2.47
N LEU A 82 -8.99 19.79 -1.67
CA LEU A 82 -7.73 19.05 -1.86
C LEU A 82 -7.67 17.96 -0.82
N ALA A 83 -7.76 16.72 -1.25
CA ALA A 83 -7.60 15.55 -0.40
C ALA A 83 -6.20 14.97 -0.59
N THR A 84 -5.54 14.64 0.50
CA THR A 84 -4.21 14.04 0.50
C THR A 84 -4.18 12.83 1.42
N ARG A 85 -3.41 11.82 1.05
CA ARG A 85 -3.12 10.65 1.87
C ARG A 85 -1.64 10.31 1.81
N PHE A 86 -1.06 10.03 2.97
CA PHE A 86 0.26 9.44 3.10
C PHE A 86 0.16 8.18 3.93
N MET A 87 0.66 7.08 3.44
CA MET A 87 0.66 5.80 4.12
C MET A 87 2.04 5.18 4.08
N GLY A 88 2.53 4.75 5.24
CA GLY A 88 3.76 4.00 5.39
C GLY A 88 3.55 2.74 6.22
N GLY A 89 4.33 1.71 5.96
CA GLY A 89 4.28 0.50 6.75
C GLY A 89 5.58 -0.29 6.69
N VAL A 90 5.91 -0.96 7.79
CA VAL A 90 7.07 -1.85 7.90
C VAL A 90 6.64 -3.13 8.60
N LEU A 91 7.02 -4.26 8.04
CA LEU A 91 6.81 -5.60 8.57
C LEU A 91 8.16 -6.29 8.74
N TRP A 92 8.59 -6.50 9.97
CA TRP A 92 9.86 -7.11 10.29
C TRP A 92 9.67 -8.46 10.95
N SER A 93 9.98 -9.55 10.22
CA SER A 93 9.94 -10.92 10.72
C SER A 93 11.28 -11.36 11.25
N TYR A 94 11.27 -12.04 12.37
CA TYR A 94 12.47 -12.52 13.09
C TYR A 94 12.16 -13.76 13.95
N GLY A 95 13.18 -14.27 14.63
CA GLY A 95 13.03 -15.37 15.59
C GLY A 95 12.62 -16.68 14.91
N ASN A 96 11.42 -17.14 15.20
CA ASN A 96 10.92 -18.44 14.76
C ASN A 96 10.90 -18.61 13.23
N GLN A 97 10.50 -17.57 12.51
CA GLN A 97 10.51 -17.55 11.04
C GLN A 97 10.97 -16.20 10.51
N THR A 98 11.86 -16.20 9.53
CA THR A 98 12.42 -14.98 8.94
C THR A 98 11.64 -14.50 7.71
N VAL A 99 10.74 -15.33 7.18
CA VAL A 99 9.84 -14.98 6.08
C VAL A 99 8.51 -14.59 6.68
N PRO A 100 8.00 -13.36 6.41
CA PRO A 100 6.73 -12.92 6.93
C PRO A 100 5.57 -13.71 6.30
N PRO A 101 4.45 -13.89 7.04
CA PRO A 101 3.25 -14.46 6.47
C PRO A 101 2.78 -13.62 5.29
N TYR A 102 2.42 -14.29 4.19
CA TYR A 102 1.92 -13.62 3.00
C TYR A 102 0.70 -12.74 3.27
N SER A 103 -0.21 -13.17 4.14
CA SER A 103 -1.41 -12.41 4.54
C SER A 103 -1.10 -11.07 5.21
N GLU A 104 0.09 -10.93 5.80
CA GLU A 104 0.52 -9.73 6.52
C GLU A 104 1.34 -8.77 5.65
N GLN A 105 1.85 -9.23 4.50
CA GLN A 105 2.65 -8.42 3.61
C GLN A 105 1.82 -7.31 2.94
N PHE A 106 2.49 -6.21 2.64
CA PHE A 106 1.90 -5.06 1.96
C PHE A 106 1.82 -5.27 0.46
N TYR A 107 0.83 -4.63 -0.16
CA TYR A 107 0.69 -4.52 -1.61
C TYR A 107 0.17 -3.13 -1.99
N ILE A 108 0.27 -2.78 -3.26
CA ILE A 108 -0.23 -1.53 -3.83
C ILE A 108 -0.91 -1.77 -5.18
N GLY A 109 -1.51 -0.69 -5.71
CA GLY A 109 -2.28 -0.68 -6.95
C GLY A 109 -3.77 -0.80 -6.74
N GLY A 110 -4.53 -0.46 -7.77
CA GLY A 110 -6.00 -0.50 -7.77
C GLY A 110 -6.67 0.80 -7.36
N ALA A 111 -7.98 0.77 -7.34
CA ALA A 111 -8.87 1.92 -7.20
C ALA A 111 -8.65 2.80 -5.96
N ASN A 112 -8.16 2.24 -4.86
CA ASN A 112 -7.93 2.94 -3.58
C ASN A 112 -6.44 3.08 -3.25
N SER A 113 -5.56 2.93 -4.24
CA SER A 113 -4.11 2.99 -4.11
C SER A 113 -3.52 3.77 -5.28
N ILE A 114 -2.68 3.18 -6.12
CA ILE A 114 -2.12 3.81 -7.32
C ILE A 114 -3.00 3.43 -8.50
N ARG A 115 -3.91 4.32 -8.88
CA ARG A 115 -5.02 4.06 -9.83
C ARG A 115 -4.58 3.78 -11.27
N ALA A 116 -3.36 4.09 -11.62
CA ALA A 116 -2.82 3.76 -12.94
C ALA A 116 -2.38 2.30 -13.08
N PHE A 117 -2.36 1.53 -11.99
CA PHE A 117 -1.86 0.16 -11.95
C PHE A 117 -2.88 -0.78 -11.31
N THR A 118 -2.93 -2.02 -11.77
CA THR A 118 -3.80 -3.04 -11.19
C THR A 118 -3.34 -3.44 -9.79
N VAL A 119 -4.27 -3.99 -9.01
CA VAL A 119 -3.98 -4.48 -7.65
C VAL A 119 -2.85 -5.51 -7.70
N ARG A 120 -1.86 -5.38 -6.80
CA ARG A 120 -0.72 -6.31 -6.67
C ARG A 120 0.13 -6.48 -7.93
N SER A 121 0.13 -5.50 -8.83
CA SER A 121 0.94 -5.55 -10.05
C SER A 121 2.32 -4.92 -9.91
N LEU A 122 2.56 -4.21 -8.81
CA LEU A 122 3.77 -3.41 -8.58
C LEU A 122 4.63 -3.99 -7.45
N GLY A 123 5.94 -3.87 -7.62
CA GLY A 123 6.93 -4.24 -6.63
C GLY A 123 7.25 -5.74 -6.57
N PRO A 124 7.99 -6.19 -5.55
CA PRO A 124 8.74 -5.34 -4.65
C PRO A 124 9.90 -4.61 -5.34
N GLY A 125 10.10 -3.35 -4.98
CA GLY A 125 11.16 -2.51 -5.54
C GLY A 125 11.09 -2.38 -7.05
N THR A 126 12.21 -2.69 -7.73
CA THR A 126 12.31 -2.68 -9.21
C THR A 126 12.09 -4.08 -9.82
N TYR A 127 11.64 -5.06 -9.04
CA TYR A 127 11.36 -6.40 -9.54
C TYR A 127 10.16 -6.40 -10.48
N ASN A 128 10.34 -7.05 -11.64
CA ASN A 128 9.27 -7.33 -12.60
C ASN A 128 9.27 -8.84 -12.91
N PRO A 129 8.18 -9.58 -12.66
CA PRO A 129 8.09 -10.99 -12.97
C PRO A 129 8.10 -11.29 -14.47
N GLY A 130 8.01 -10.25 -15.34
CA GLY A 130 7.95 -10.40 -16.80
C GLY A 130 6.62 -11.00 -17.29
N SER A 131 6.51 -11.16 -18.61
CA SER A 131 5.38 -11.82 -19.26
C SER A 131 5.34 -13.34 -19.01
N ASN A 132 6.37 -13.89 -18.39
CA ASN A 132 6.50 -15.31 -18.03
C ASN A 132 5.80 -15.72 -16.73
N ALA A 133 5.03 -14.84 -16.11
CA ALA A 133 4.12 -15.24 -15.04
C ALA A 133 3.13 -16.25 -15.64
N LYS A 134 3.41 -17.53 -15.42
CA LYS A 134 2.80 -18.73 -16.03
C LYS A 134 1.26 -18.77 -16.00
N TYR A 135 0.62 -17.78 -15.35
CA TYR A 135 -0.83 -17.72 -15.12
C TYR A 135 -1.42 -16.31 -15.20
N GLY A 136 -0.69 -15.28 -15.67
CA GLY A 136 -1.24 -13.92 -15.75
C GLY A 136 -1.61 -13.31 -14.38
N TYR A 137 -1.30 -13.97 -13.28
CA TYR A 137 -1.63 -13.51 -11.94
C TYR A 137 -0.43 -12.77 -11.36
N LEU A 138 -0.53 -11.46 -11.34
CA LEU A 138 0.46 -10.61 -10.66
C LEU A 138 0.08 -10.53 -9.19
N ASP A 139 0.90 -11.08 -8.32
CA ASP A 139 0.68 -11.12 -6.88
C ASP A 139 1.91 -10.62 -6.13
N GLN A 140 2.20 -9.33 -6.33
CA GLN A 140 3.39 -8.70 -5.79
C GLN A 140 3.12 -8.15 -4.40
N THR A 141 4.01 -8.50 -3.47
CA THR A 141 3.94 -8.09 -2.07
C THR A 141 5.32 -7.67 -1.55
N GLY A 142 5.34 -6.92 -0.44
CA GLY A 142 6.57 -6.47 0.20
C GLY A 142 6.45 -6.33 1.72
N ASP A 143 7.58 -6.12 2.36
CA ASP A 143 7.72 -5.95 3.82
C ASP A 143 7.67 -4.49 4.23
N VAL A 144 7.93 -3.58 3.30
CA VAL A 144 7.85 -2.13 3.47
C VAL A 144 6.89 -1.58 2.44
N LYS A 145 6.05 -0.63 2.83
CA LYS A 145 5.13 0.11 1.96
C LYS A 145 5.32 1.60 2.13
N PHE A 146 5.28 2.31 1.03
CA PHE A 146 5.07 3.75 0.99
C PHE A 146 4.05 4.08 -0.08
N GLU A 147 3.10 4.96 0.24
CA GLU A 147 2.07 5.42 -0.67
C GLU A 147 1.72 6.87 -0.37
N ALA A 148 1.63 7.69 -1.40
CA ALA A 148 1.22 9.08 -1.35
C ALA A 148 0.19 9.36 -2.45
N ASN A 149 -0.93 9.97 -2.08
CA ASN A 149 -2.01 10.30 -3.00
C ASN A 149 -2.42 11.76 -2.78
N VAL A 150 -2.65 12.45 -3.88
CA VAL A 150 -3.20 13.81 -3.87
C VAL A 150 -4.35 13.86 -4.86
N GLU A 151 -5.50 14.37 -4.44
CA GLU A 151 -6.69 14.48 -5.27
C GLU A 151 -7.33 15.85 -5.11
N TYR A 152 -7.50 16.57 -6.22
CA TYR A 152 -8.25 17.81 -6.28
C TYR A 152 -9.66 17.52 -6.79
N ARG A 153 -10.67 17.87 -5.98
CA ARG A 153 -12.09 17.67 -6.25
C ARG A 153 -12.75 19.02 -6.50
N PHE A 154 -13.54 19.12 -7.57
CA PHE A 154 -14.22 20.34 -7.97
C PHE A 154 -15.64 20.05 -8.47
N PRO A 155 -16.60 20.98 -8.29
CA PRO A 155 -17.96 20.79 -8.73
C PRO A 155 -18.04 20.84 -10.27
N LEU A 156 -18.92 20.01 -10.86
CA LEU A 156 -19.29 20.07 -12.26
C LEU A 156 -20.70 20.66 -12.40
N PHE A 157 -21.70 19.81 -12.22
CA PHE A 157 -23.12 20.20 -12.26
C PHE A 157 -23.93 19.31 -11.32
N GLY A 158 -24.97 19.89 -10.69
CA GLY A 158 -25.79 19.14 -9.72
C GLY A 158 -24.93 18.51 -8.63
N ASP A 159 -25.04 17.19 -8.50
CA ASP A 159 -24.31 16.37 -7.53
C ASP A 159 -23.08 15.66 -8.16
N PHE A 160 -22.69 16.08 -9.36
CA PHE A 160 -21.49 15.60 -10.03
C PHE A 160 -20.27 16.46 -9.69
N TYR A 161 -19.18 15.78 -9.34
CA TYR A 161 -17.86 16.37 -9.09
C TYR A 161 -16.83 15.77 -10.04
N GLY A 162 -15.95 16.61 -10.54
CA GLY A 162 -14.70 16.17 -11.19
C GLY A 162 -13.61 15.97 -10.16
N ALA A 163 -12.67 15.10 -10.48
CA ALA A 163 -11.44 14.98 -9.73
C ALA A 163 -10.24 14.79 -10.67
N THR A 164 -9.11 15.38 -10.29
CA THR A 164 -7.79 15.06 -10.84
C THR A 164 -6.87 14.58 -9.73
N PHE A 165 -5.96 13.69 -10.03
CA PHE A 165 -5.16 13.06 -8.99
C PHE A 165 -3.74 12.75 -9.42
N LEU A 166 -2.88 12.59 -8.42
CA LEU A 166 -1.52 12.10 -8.53
C LEU A 166 -1.31 11.05 -7.43
N ASP A 167 -0.90 9.85 -7.83
CA ASP A 167 -0.67 8.72 -6.95
C ASP A 167 0.78 8.26 -7.11
N ALA A 168 1.48 8.03 -6.00
CA ALA A 168 2.86 7.58 -5.97
C ALA A 168 3.07 6.52 -4.87
N GLY A 169 3.94 5.56 -5.10
CA GLY A 169 4.30 4.59 -4.07
C GLY A 169 4.92 3.31 -4.60
N ASN A 170 5.32 2.45 -3.70
CA ASN A 170 5.76 1.08 -3.98
C ASN A 170 5.77 0.25 -2.70
N VAL A 171 6.05 -1.03 -2.85
CA VAL A 171 6.42 -1.94 -1.77
C VAL A 171 7.84 -2.46 -1.98
N TRP A 172 8.54 -2.82 -0.92
CA TRP A 172 9.91 -3.33 -0.95
C TRP A 172 10.08 -4.47 0.04
N LEU A 173 11.13 -5.27 -0.16
CA LEU A 173 11.60 -6.25 0.80
C LEU A 173 12.63 -5.63 1.74
N LEU A 174 12.63 -6.00 3.00
CA LEU A 174 13.70 -5.66 3.95
C LEU A 174 14.97 -6.47 3.69
N ARG A 175 14.81 -7.72 3.24
CA ARG A 175 15.90 -8.65 2.97
C ARG A 175 16.05 -8.93 1.49
N LYS A 176 17.30 -9.19 1.08
CA LYS A 176 17.59 -9.62 -0.30
C LYS A 176 16.93 -10.96 -0.58
N ASP A 177 16.19 -11.05 -1.67
CA ASP A 177 15.60 -12.28 -2.18
C ASP A 177 16.20 -12.58 -3.56
N LYS A 178 16.76 -13.79 -3.70
CA LYS A 178 17.38 -14.23 -4.97
C LYS A 178 16.35 -14.40 -6.08
N ASN A 179 15.10 -14.72 -5.72
CA ASN A 179 14.00 -14.94 -6.67
C ASN A 179 13.34 -13.61 -7.11
N ARG A 180 13.60 -12.54 -6.37
CA ARG A 180 13.05 -11.19 -6.64
C ARG A 180 14.19 -10.15 -6.67
N PRO A 181 15.07 -10.21 -7.68
CA PRO A 181 16.20 -9.29 -7.80
C PRO A 181 15.69 -7.85 -7.95
N GLY A 182 16.34 -6.90 -7.26
CA GLY A 182 15.89 -5.49 -7.20
C GLY A 182 14.74 -5.22 -6.23
N GLY A 183 14.20 -6.26 -5.54
CA GLY A 183 13.10 -6.11 -4.62
C GLY A 183 13.46 -5.47 -3.27
N GLN A 184 14.73 -5.44 -2.89
CA GLN A 184 15.17 -4.90 -1.61
C GLN A 184 15.12 -3.37 -1.58
N LEU A 185 14.69 -2.80 -0.45
CA LEU A 185 14.74 -1.37 -0.20
C LEU A 185 16.19 -0.89 -0.16
N THR A 186 16.53 0.04 -1.06
CA THR A 186 17.84 0.69 -1.10
C THR A 186 17.67 2.19 -1.33
N LEU A 187 18.34 3.01 -0.52
CA LEU A 187 18.25 4.47 -0.65
C LEU A 187 18.78 4.97 -2.01
N ARG A 188 19.75 4.27 -2.58
CA ARG A 188 20.39 4.65 -3.86
C ARG A 188 19.40 4.67 -5.03
N ASN A 189 18.42 3.77 -5.05
CA ASN A 189 17.48 3.62 -6.16
C ASN A 189 16.03 3.99 -5.77
N LEU A 190 15.85 4.65 -4.62
CA LEU A 190 14.50 4.91 -4.09
C LEU A 190 13.62 5.66 -5.10
N GLY A 191 14.13 6.74 -5.70
CA GLY A 191 13.37 7.55 -6.65
C GLY A 191 12.91 6.76 -7.90
N ASN A 192 13.77 5.91 -8.44
CA ASN A 192 13.45 5.10 -9.62
C ASN A 192 12.56 3.88 -9.28
N SER A 193 12.48 3.51 -8.01
CA SER A 193 11.63 2.41 -7.56
C SER A 193 10.24 2.84 -7.13
N ILE A 194 9.89 4.12 -7.24
CA ILE A 194 8.55 4.63 -6.93
C ILE A 194 7.71 4.65 -8.20
N ALA A 195 6.60 3.91 -8.22
CA ALA A 195 5.60 4.03 -9.26
C ALA A 195 4.88 5.38 -9.16
N LEU A 196 4.58 5.99 -10.30
CA LEU A 196 3.86 7.26 -10.39
C LEU A 196 2.72 7.14 -11.40
N GLY A 197 1.54 7.59 -11.00
CA GLY A 197 0.37 7.66 -11.86
C GLY A 197 -0.41 8.94 -11.63
N THR A 198 -1.10 9.40 -12.66
CA THR A 198 -2.02 10.52 -12.61
C THR A 198 -3.35 10.12 -13.23
N GLY A 199 -4.30 11.01 -13.22
CA GLY A 199 -5.57 10.76 -13.90
C GLY A 199 -6.66 11.74 -13.56
N ALA A 200 -7.83 11.42 -14.08
CA ALA A 200 -9.04 12.17 -13.82
C ALA A 200 -10.22 11.22 -13.59
N GLY A 201 -11.24 11.70 -12.92
CA GLY A 201 -12.43 10.91 -12.67
C GLY A 201 -13.65 11.74 -12.36
N ILE A 202 -14.79 11.08 -12.35
CA ILE A 202 -16.08 11.65 -12.03
C ILE A 202 -16.58 11.04 -10.72
N ARG A 203 -17.21 11.84 -9.89
CA ARG A 203 -17.86 11.47 -8.63
C ARG A 203 -19.33 11.86 -8.72
N TYR A 204 -20.21 10.93 -8.43
CA TYR A 204 -21.62 11.20 -8.26
C TYR A 204 -21.97 11.04 -6.78
N ASP A 205 -22.27 12.15 -6.12
CA ASP A 205 -22.55 12.22 -4.68
C ASP A 205 -24.04 12.14 -4.42
N LEU A 206 -24.48 10.97 -3.93
CA LEU A 206 -25.87 10.69 -3.57
C LEU A 206 -26.17 11.02 -2.09
N THR A 207 -25.28 11.78 -1.41
CA THR A 207 -25.39 12.12 0.02
C THR A 207 -25.08 10.93 0.96
N PHE A 208 -25.64 9.76 0.70
CA PHE A 208 -25.39 8.51 1.48
C PHE A 208 -24.38 7.59 0.81
N LEU A 209 -24.06 7.84 -0.44
CA LEU A 209 -23.17 7.02 -1.26
C LEU A 209 -22.51 7.87 -2.34
N VAL A 210 -21.21 7.69 -2.55
CA VAL A 210 -20.50 8.29 -3.68
C VAL A 210 -20.15 7.17 -4.67
N ILE A 211 -20.57 7.34 -5.92
CA ILE A 211 -20.16 6.49 -7.03
C ILE A 211 -19.06 7.20 -7.78
N ARG A 212 -17.97 6.50 -8.09
CA ARG A 212 -16.85 7.10 -8.83
C ARG A 212 -16.39 6.23 -9.99
N LEU A 213 -15.95 6.92 -11.03
CA LEU A 213 -15.27 6.35 -12.18
C LEU A 213 -13.95 7.11 -12.37
N ASP A 214 -12.82 6.39 -12.28
CA ASP A 214 -11.48 6.94 -12.40
C ASP A 214 -10.76 6.38 -13.61
N LEU A 215 -10.16 7.24 -14.42
CA LEU A 215 -9.22 6.90 -15.48
C LEU A 215 -7.80 7.26 -15.00
N GLY A 216 -7.01 6.26 -14.68
CA GLY A 216 -5.60 6.40 -14.31
C GLY A 216 -4.69 6.29 -15.52
N VAL A 217 -3.61 7.06 -15.48
CA VAL A 217 -2.55 7.08 -16.49
C VAL A 217 -1.21 6.90 -15.79
N ALA A 218 -0.50 5.81 -16.09
CA ALA A 218 0.83 5.55 -15.56
C ALA A 218 1.85 6.53 -16.16
N LEU A 219 2.63 7.16 -15.31
CA LEU A 219 3.73 8.05 -15.68
C LEU A 219 5.07 7.35 -15.54
N HIS A 220 5.24 6.55 -14.50
CA HIS A 220 6.46 5.81 -14.21
C HIS A 220 6.16 4.44 -13.62
N ALA A 221 6.67 3.39 -14.26
CA ALA A 221 6.73 2.05 -13.70
C ALA A 221 8.07 1.85 -12.97
N PRO A 222 8.09 1.22 -11.76
CA PRO A 222 9.30 1.11 -10.95
C PRO A 222 10.32 0.09 -11.49
N TYR A 223 10.06 -0.50 -12.64
CA TYR A 223 10.88 -1.54 -13.27
C TYR A 223 11.26 -1.15 -14.69
N ASP A 224 12.24 -1.85 -15.26
CA ASP A 224 12.65 -1.66 -16.63
C ASP A 224 11.55 -2.10 -17.61
N THR A 225 11.11 -1.17 -18.44
CA THR A 225 10.11 -1.37 -19.49
C THR A 225 10.72 -1.38 -20.89
N GLY A 226 12.05 -1.24 -20.99
CA GLY A 226 12.77 -1.06 -22.25
C GLY A 226 12.74 0.37 -22.78
N LYS A 227 11.95 1.28 -22.21
CA LYS A 227 11.91 2.69 -22.59
C LYS A 227 12.78 3.54 -21.66
N ARG A 228 13.66 4.35 -22.23
CA ARG A 228 14.54 5.27 -21.48
C ARG A 228 13.79 6.50 -21.00
N GLY A 229 14.27 7.09 -19.89
CA GLY A 229 13.74 8.29 -19.28
C GLY A 229 12.81 8.02 -18.09
N TYR A 230 12.45 9.07 -17.34
CA TYR A 230 11.58 8.91 -16.17
C TYR A 230 10.17 8.48 -16.58
N TYR A 231 9.60 9.11 -17.63
CA TYR A 231 8.39 8.58 -18.27
C TYR A 231 8.74 7.33 -19.10
N ASN A 232 8.59 6.17 -18.48
CA ASN A 232 9.07 4.90 -19.03
C ASN A 232 7.95 3.96 -19.52
N ILE A 233 6.72 4.44 -19.68
CA ILE A 233 5.61 3.64 -20.22
C ILE A 233 5.79 3.50 -21.74
N PRO A 234 5.91 2.28 -22.28
CA PRO A 234 6.23 2.07 -23.70
C PRO A 234 5.17 2.62 -24.63
N LYS A 235 3.92 2.22 -24.41
CA LYS A 235 2.75 2.70 -25.16
C LYS A 235 1.76 3.31 -24.19
N PHE A 236 1.12 4.40 -24.58
CA PHE A 236 0.12 5.09 -23.73
C PHE A 236 -0.99 4.15 -23.27
N LYS A 237 -1.44 3.25 -24.12
CA LYS A 237 -2.49 2.26 -23.79
C LYS A 237 -2.08 1.30 -22.67
N ASP A 238 -0.79 0.97 -22.56
CA ASP A 238 -0.28 0.03 -21.56
C ASP A 238 -0.28 0.65 -20.15
N GLY A 239 -0.39 1.97 -20.07
CA GLY A 239 -0.46 2.73 -18.81
C GLY A 239 -1.86 3.16 -18.40
N LEU A 240 -2.92 2.70 -19.07
CA LEU A 240 -4.29 3.10 -18.75
C LEU A 240 -4.92 2.14 -17.74
N GLY A 241 -5.49 2.68 -16.68
CA GLY A 241 -6.29 1.96 -15.69
C GLY A 241 -7.68 2.59 -15.54
N LEU A 242 -8.74 1.82 -15.76
CA LEU A 242 -10.12 2.26 -15.54
C LEU A 242 -10.65 1.58 -14.27
N HIS A 243 -11.15 2.38 -13.35
CA HIS A 243 -11.69 1.91 -12.07
C HIS A 243 -13.09 2.44 -11.82
N PHE A 244 -14.00 1.52 -11.56
CA PHE A 244 -15.30 1.81 -10.97
C PHE A 244 -15.26 1.46 -9.48
N ALA A 245 -15.70 2.36 -8.61
CA ALA A 245 -15.72 2.11 -7.18
C ALA A 245 -16.80 2.90 -6.44
N ILE A 246 -17.05 2.52 -5.21
CA ILE A 246 -17.99 3.15 -4.29
C ILE A 246 -17.20 3.82 -3.16
N GLY A 247 -17.58 5.04 -2.81
CA GLY A 247 -16.88 5.87 -1.82
C GLY A 247 -15.72 6.66 -2.39
N TYR A 248 -15.15 7.54 -1.55
CA TYR A 248 -13.90 8.24 -1.89
C TYR A 248 -12.71 7.27 -1.76
N PRO A 249 -11.59 7.49 -2.49
CA PRO A 249 -10.45 6.57 -2.46
C PRO A 249 -9.72 6.60 -1.11
N PHE A 250 -9.84 7.69 -0.36
CA PHE A 250 -9.27 7.92 0.97
C PHE A 250 -9.94 9.11 1.65
#